data_c7dc76439a894630d52eb59560699ff2
#
_entry.id   c7dc76439a894630d52eb59560699ff2
#
_cell.length_a   1.000
_cell.length_b   1.000
_cell.length_c   1.000
_cell.angle_alpha   90.00
_cell.angle_beta   90.00
_cell.angle_gamma   90.00
#
_symmetry.space_group_name_H-M   'P 1'
#
loop_
_entity.id
_entity.type
_entity.pdbx_description
1 polymer ?
#
loop_
_entity_poly.entity_id
_entity_poly.type
_entity_poly.pdbx_seq_one_letter_code
_entity_poly.pdbx_strand_id
1 'polypeptide(L)'
;MCIRDRRLEQRTRFDLEMLQELGFCKGIENYSRHLSGAAPGDPPPTLIDYLPSDALMFIDESHVTIGQLSGMYRGDRSRKETLVQYGFRLPSALDNRPLKLEEFETRMRQCVFVSATPAAYEKEHADNVVEQVVRPTGLVDPLVEVLPARTQVDDLLGQIKARVSLGERVLVTTLTKRMAEDLTDFLSEHGVKVRYLHSDIDTVERVEILRDLRLGTFDVLVGINLLREGLDIPEVSLVAILDADKEGFLRSERSLIQTIGRAARNLNGHAILYADRITDSMQRAMEETSRRRAKQLQFNIDNGITARGVQKAVRELIDGIVAPVQHDALEAAVPAEFLKDEKALAVSYTHLTLPTTPYV
;
A
#
# COMPACT_ATOMS: atom_id res chain seq x y z
N MET A 1 -24.99 -5.84 -40.79
CA MET A 1 -24.56 -5.81 -39.39
C MET A 1 -23.05 -5.56 -39.33
N CYS A 2 -22.62 -4.50 -38.70
CA CYS A 2 -21.20 -4.18 -38.65
C CYS A 2 -20.46 -5.11 -37.64
N ILE A 3 -19.14 -5.17 -37.72
CA ILE A 3 -18.30 -6.01 -36.83
C ILE A 3 -18.60 -5.73 -35.37
N ARG A 4 -18.82 -4.47 -35.02
CA ARG A 4 -19.17 -4.01 -33.67
C ARG A 4 -20.47 -4.64 -33.17
N ASP A 5 -21.54 -4.60 -33.98
CA ASP A 5 -22.87 -5.11 -33.61
C ASP A 5 -22.83 -6.62 -33.41
N ARG A 6 -22.08 -7.34 -34.27
CA ARG A 6 -21.89 -8.78 -34.12
C ARG A 6 -21.17 -9.15 -32.84
N ARG A 7 -20.13 -8.41 -32.45
CA ARG A 7 -19.44 -8.66 -31.20
C ARG A 7 -20.34 -8.45 -30.00
N LEU A 8 -21.12 -7.36 -29.98
CA LEU A 8 -22.06 -7.08 -28.91
C LEU A 8 -23.13 -8.16 -28.80
N GLU A 9 -23.72 -8.60 -29.92
CA GLU A 9 -24.73 -9.64 -29.93
C GLU A 9 -24.19 -10.99 -29.40
N GLN A 10 -23.05 -11.44 -29.92
CA GLN A 10 -22.42 -12.69 -29.46
C GLN A 10 -22.09 -12.65 -27.98
N ARG A 11 -21.50 -11.54 -27.53
CA ARG A 11 -21.15 -11.35 -26.13
C ARG A 11 -22.38 -11.36 -25.24
N THR A 12 -23.44 -10.63 -25.61
CA THR A 12 -24.65 -10.53 -24.81
C THR A 12 -25.36 -11.86 -24.70
N ARG A 13 -25.44 -12.66 -25.80
CA ARG A 13 -25.99 -14.02 -25.76
C ARG A 13 -25.23 -14.90 -24.78
N PHE A 14 -23.90 -14.93 -24.89
CA PHE A 14 -23.06 -15.71 -23.99
C PHE A 14 -23.22 -15.32 -22.53
N ASP A 15 -23.21 -14.01 -22.25
CA ASP A 15 -23.36 -13.49 -20.88
C ASP A 15 -24.74 -13.82 -20.29
N LEU A 16 -25.82 -13.82 -21.13
CA LEU A 16 -27.17 -14.21 -20.72
C LEU A 16 -27.26 -15.70 -20.41
N GLU A 17 -26.68 -16.57 -21.23
CA GLU A 17 -26.58 -18.01 -20.96
C GLU A 17 -25.86 -18.27 -19.64
N MET A 18 -24.73 -17.60 -19.41
CA MET A 18 -23.97 -17.71 -18.14
C MET A 18 -24.79 -17.25 -16.94
N LEU A 19 -25.53 -16.15 -17.06
CA LEU A 19 -26.41 -15.64 -15.99
C LEU A 19 -27.57 -16.62 -15.71
N GLN A 20 -28.15 -17.26 -16.72
CA GLN A 20 -29.22 -18.22 -16.55
C GLN A 20 -28.76 -19.54 -15.93
N GLU A 21 -27.62 -20.06 -16.37
CA GLU A 21 -27.10 -21.36 -15.93
C GLU A 21 -26.33 -21.29 -14.62
N LEU A 22 -25.53 -20.24 -14.41
CA LEU A 22 -24.60 -20.11 -13.29
C LEU A 22 -24.93 -18.98 -12.33
N GLY A 23 -25.89 -18.11 -12.67
CA GLY A 23 -26.18 -16.91 -11.89
C GLY A 23 -25.07 -15.83 -11.93
N PHE A 24 -24.09 -15.99 -12.79
CA PHE A 24 -22.91 -15.12 -12.88
C PHE A 24 -22.40 -14.96 -14.31
N CYS A 25 -21.85 -13.81 -14.66
CA CYS A 25 -21.07 -13.62 -15.88
C CYS A 25 -19.87 -12.68 -15.65
N LYS A 26 -18.80 -12.89 -16.41
CA LYS A 26 -17.60 -12.03 -16.34
C LYS A 26 -17.84 -10.58 -16.83
N GLY A 27 -18.93 -10.35 -17.53
CA GLY A 27 -19.32 -9.06 -18.11
C GLY A 27 -20.37 -8.30 -17.30
N ILE A 28 -20.52 -8.57 -16.00
CA ILE A 28 -21.57 -7.99 -15.14
C ILE A 28 -21.61 -6.46 -15.18
N GLU A 29 -20.48 -5.80 -15.45
CA GLU A 29 -20.42 -4.34 -15.60
C GLU A 29 -21.33 -3.78 -16.71
N ASN A 30 -21.65 -4.62 -17.73
CA ASN A 30 -22.57 -4.24 -18.80
C ASN A 30 -24.02 -4.19 -18.32
N TYR A 31 -24.36 -4.91 -17.27
CA TYR A 31 -25.73 -5.20 -16.85
C TYR A 31 -26.08 -4.60 -15.48
N SER A 32 -25.09 -4.26 -14.66
CA SER A 32 -25.28 -3.82 -13.26
C SER A 32 -26.26 -2.65 -13.12
N ARG A 33 -26.23 -1.67 -14.02
CA ARG A 33 -27.20 -0.57 -14.03
C ARG A 33 -28.64 -1.07 -14.21
N HIS A 34 -28.85 -2.01 -15.11
CA HIS A 34 -30.19 -2.58 -15.37
C HIS A 34 -30.68 -3.45 -14.22
N LEU A 35 -29.76 -4.19 -13.57
CA LEU A 35 -30.06 -5.00 -12.39
C LEU A 35 -30.41 -4.14 -11.16
N SER A 36 -29.72 -3.01 -10.97
CA SER A 36 -29.97 -2.09 -9.86
C SER A 36 -31.18 -1.17 -10.09
N GLY A 37 -31.69 -1.07 -11.32
CA GLY A 37 -32.74 -0.13 -11.70
C GLY A 37 -32.31 1.34 -11.76
N ALA A 38 -31.02 1.62 -11.73
CA ALA A 38 -30.47 2.99 -11.76
C ALA A 38 -30.66 3.64 -13.13
N ALA A 39 -30.81 4.97 -13.15
CA ALA A 39 -30.89 5.74 -14.37
C ALA A 39 -29.49 5.88 -15.04
N PRO A 40 -29.44 6.14 -16.36
CA PRO A 40 -28.17 6.41 -17.02
C PRO A 40 -27.43 7.60 -16.41
N GLY A 41 -26.16 7.38 -16.02
CA GLY A 41 -25.31 8.41 -15.42
C GLY A 41 -25.36 8.49 -13.91
N ASP A 42 -26.30 7.80 -13.26
CA ASP A 42 -26.35 7.72 -11.79
C ASP A 42 -25.08 7.08 -11.21
N PRO A 43 -24.65 7.53 -10.02
CA PRO A 43 -23.55 6.87 -9.33
C PRO A 43 -23.96 5.45 -8.91
N PRO A 44 -23.10 4.44 -9.13
CA PRO A 44 -23.41 3.08 -8.71
C PRO A 44 -23.40 2.95 -7.19
N PRO A 45 -24.11 1.96 -6.62
CA PRO A 45 -23.99 1.63 -5.22
C PRO A 45 -22.58 1.14 -4.91
N THR A 46 -22.07 1.54 -3.76
CA THR A 46 -20.73 1.22 -3.28
C THR A 46 -20.77 0.67 -1.86
N LEU A 47 -19.63 0.16 -1.36
CA LEU A 47 -19.52 -0.31 0.01
C LEU A 47 -19.90 0.77 1.03
N ILE A 48 -19.67 2.05 0.72
CA ILE A 48 -19.98 3.18 1.61
C ILE A 48 -21.48 3.32 1.83
N ASP A 49 -22.31 2.95 0.85
CA ASP A 49 -23.77 3.03 0.95
C ASP A 49 -24.36 2.03 1.98
N TYR A 50 -23.58 1.02 2.40
CA TYR A 50 -23.95 0.07 3.46
C TYR A 50 -23.58 0.54 4.87
N LEU A 51 -22.82 1.63 4.99
CA LEU A 51 -22.45 2.16 6.30
C LEU A 51 -23.65 2.85 6.98
N PRO A 52 -23.80 2.70 8.31
CA PRO A 52 -24.78 3.45 9.08
C PRO A 52 -24.60 4.96 8.89
N SER A 53 -25.67 5.71 9.07
CA SER A 53 -25.66 7.17 8.87
C SER A 53 -24.76 7.93 9.85
N ASP A 54 -24.43 7.34 10.98
CA ASP A 54 -23.58 7.84 12.06
C ASP A 54 -22.20 7.18 12.08
N ALA A 55 -21.85 6.41 11.03
CA ALA A 55 -20.56 5.75 10.93
C ALA A 55 -19.42 6.77 10.90
N LEU A 56 -18.36 6.50 11.69
CA LEU A 56 -17.09 7.20 11.63
C LEU A 56 -16.15 6.49 10.64
N MET A 57 -15.72 7.21 9.62
CA MET A 57 -14.84 6.70 8.58
C MET A 57 -13.39 7.08 8.89
N PHE A 58 -12.49 6.10 8.84
CA PHE A 58 -11.05 6.33 8.90
C PHE A 58 -10.44 6.10 7.51
N ILE A 59 -9.79 7.11 6.96
CA ILE A 59 -9.08 7.01 5.68
C ILE A 59 -7.59 6.94 5.99
N ASP A 60 -7.07 5.71 5.95
CA ASP A 60 -5.64 5.46 6.17
C ASP A 60 -4.82 5.85 4.93
N GLU A 61 -3.57 6.29 5.16
CA GLU A 61 -2.69 6.86 4.14
C GLU A 61 -3.43 7.85 3.22
N SER A 62 -4.21 8.73 3.84
CA SER A 62 -5.16 9.61 3.14
C SER A 62 -4.53 10.43 2.01
N HIS A 63 -3.27 10.86 2.18
CA HIS A 63 -2.51 11.59 1.17
C HIS A 63 -2.32 10.83 -0.17
N VAL A 64 -2.43 9.48 -0.14
CA VAL A 64 -2.41 8.62 -1.33
C VAL A 64 -3.84 8.25 -1.72
N THR A 65 -4.64 7.82 -0.75
CA THR A 65 -6.01 7.32 -0.97
C THR A 65 -6.90 8.36 -1.65
N ILE A 66 -6.87 9.61 -1.21
CA ILE A 66 -7.66 10.69 -1.84
C ILE A 66 -7.22 10.94 -3.28
N GLY A 67 -5.90 10.93 -3.54
CA GLY A 67 -5.37 11.05 -4.89
C GLY A 67 -5.82 9.92 -5.82
N GLN A 68 -5.87 8.69 -5.30
CA GLN A 68 -6.37 7.53 -6.05
C GLN A 68 -7.87 7.65 -6.33
N LEU A 69 -8.68 8.01 -5.33
CA LEU A 69 -10.12 8.22 -5.50
C LEU A 69 -10.41 9.27 -6.57
N SER A 70 -9.67 10.38 -6.59
CA SER A 70 -9.79 11.40 -7.62
C SER A 70 -9.44 10.90 -9.03
N GLY A 71 -8.44 10.00 -9.15
CA GLY A 71 -7.96 9.47 -10.43
C GLY A 71 -8.79 8.31 -11.01
N MET A 72 -9.42 7.50 -10.15
CA MET A 72 -10.08 6.24 -10.55
C MET A 72 -11.16 6.42 -11.61
N TYR A 73 -12.02 7.40 -11.44
CA TYR A 73 -13.11 7.68 -12.38
C TYR A 73 -12.59 7.97 -13.80
N ARG A 74 -11.58 8.84 -13.91
CA ARG A 74 -11.04 9.26 -15.21
C ARG A 74 -10.37 8.09 -15.94
N GLY A 75 -9.61 7.28 -15.21
CA GLY A 75 -8.94 6.10 -15.76
C GLY A 75 -9.93 5.05 -16.26
N ASP A 76 -10.94 4.71 -15.46
CA ASP A 76 -12.00 3.77 -15.84
C ASP A 76 -12.81 4.29 -17.03
N ARG A 77 -13.20 5.56 -17.02
CA ARG A 77 -13.97 6.20 -18.10
C ARG A 77 -13.24 6.13 -19.43
N SER A 78 -11.98 6.54 -19.47
CA SER A 78 -11.15 6.52 -20.69
C SER A 78 -11.04 5.13 -21.29
N ARG A 79 -10.76 4.11 -20.43
CA ARG A 79 -10.71 2.71 -20.86
C ARG A 79 -12.04 2.23 -21.43
N LYS A 80 -13.13 2.47 -20.73
CA LYS A 80 -14.47 1.98 -21.12
C LYS A 80 -15.01 2.65 -22.36
N GLU A 81 -14.77 3.94 -22.55
CA GLU A 81 -15.16 4.64 -23.78
C GLU A 81 -14.57 3.96 -25.02
N THR A 82 -13.28 3.62 -24.98
CA THR A 82 -12.64 2.86 -26.06
C THR A 82 -13.31 1.51 -26.27
N LEU A 83 -13.57 0.76 -25.19
CA LEU A 83 -14.21 -0.57 -25.28
C LEU A 83 -15.63 -0.51 -25.82
N VAL A 84 -16.41 0.49 -25.46
CA VAL A 84 -17.76 0.75 -25.99
C VAL A 84 -17.70 1.14 -27.46
N GLN A 85 -16.78 2.02 -27.84
CA GLN A 85 -16.61 2.47 -29.21
C GLN A 85 -16.36 1.31 -30.16
N TYR A 86 -15.54 0.34 -29.75
CA TYR A 86 -15.18 -0.82 -30.57
C TYR A 86 -16.08 -2.05 -30.34
N GLY A 87 -17.16 -1.93 -29.57
CA GLY A 87 -18.15 -3.00 -29.36
C GLY A 87 -17.69 -4.13 -28.45
N PHE A 88 -16.73 -3.90 -27.56
CA PHE A 88 -16.33 -4.85 -26.53
C PHE A 88 -17.15 -4.72 -25.25
N ARG A 89 -17.88 -3.61 -25.09
CA ARG A 89 -18.77 -3.32 -23.97
C ARG A 89 -20.05 -2.66 -24.44
N LEU A 90 -21.13 -2.85 -23.69
CA LEU A 90 -22.37 -2.08 -23.88
C LEU A 90 -22.20 -0.63 -23.37
N PRO A 91 -22.97 0.34 -23.89
CA PRO A 91 -22.96 1.70 -23.36
C PRO A 91 -23.22 1.78 -21.85
N SER A 92 -24.06 0.89 -21.30
CA SER A 92 -24.38 0.78 -19.87
C SER A 92 -23.17 0.42 -18.97
N ALA A 93 -22.10 -0.14 -19.54
CA ALA A 93 -20.86 -0.38 -18.81
C ALA A 93 -20.19 0.94 -18.30
N LEU A 94 -20.51 2.06 -18.94
CA LEU A 94 -20.04 3.38 -18.51
C LEU A 94 -20.65 3.83 -17.18
N ASP A 95 -21.77 3.25 -16.78
CA ASP A 95 -22.49 3.59 -15.54
C ASP A 95 -22.04 2.70 -14.36
N ASN A 96 -21.44 1.54 -14.62
CA ASN A 96 -20.72 0.77 -13.60
C ASN A 96 -19.28 1.31 -13.48
N ARG A 97 -19.07 2.28 -12.64
CA ARG A 97 -17.88 3.10 -12.58
C ARG A 97 -17.48 3.43 -11.13
N PRO A 98 -16.22 3.75 -10.86
CA PRO A 98 -15.87 4.39 -9.59
C PRO A 98 -16.67 5.67 -9.37
N LEU A 99 -16.87 6.04 -8.12
CA LEU A 99 -17.42 7.34 -7.77
C LEU A 99 -16.48 8.45 -8.26
N LYS A 100 -17.05 9.60 -8.61
CA LYS A 100 -16.29 10.84 -8.71
C LYS A 100 -15.92 11.30 -7.29
N LEU A 101 -14.89 12.14 -7.17
CA LEU A 101 -14.47 12.64 -5.86
C LEU A 101 -15.62 13.37 -5.14
N GLU A 102 -16.34 14.21 -5.84
CA GLU A 102 -17.46 14.98 -5.32
C GLU A 102 -18.62 14.06 -4.84
N GLU A 103 -18.84 12.94 -5.55
CA GLU A 103 -19.83 11.94 -5.15
C GLU A 103 -19.38 11.16 -3.91
N PHE A 104 -18.09 10.91 -3.76
CA PHE A 104 -17.50 10.33 -2.57
C PHE A 104 -17.65 11.29 -1.37
N GLU A 105 -17.31 12.57 -1.55
CA GLU A 105 -17.40 13.59 -0.51
C GLU A 105 -18.83 13.74 0.04
N THR A 106 -19.85 13.65 -0.83
CA THR A 106 -21.26 13.70 -0.38
C THR A 106 -21.68 12.51 0.48
N ARG A 107 -20.98 11.37 0.36
CA ARG A 107 -21.21 10.16 1.17
C ARG A 107 -20.37 10.12 2.43
N MET A 108 -19.26 10.84 2.44
CA MET A 108 -18.36 10.97 3.59
C MET A 108 -18.97 11.94 4.60
N ARG A 109 -19.37 11.44 5.78
CA ARG A 109 -20.00 12.27 6.82
C ARG A 109 -19.01 12.67 7.91
N GLN A 110 -18.68 11.75 8.80
CA GLN A 110 -17.65 11.95 9.82
C GLN A 110 -16.40 11.19 9.38
N CYS A 111 -15.28 11.92 9.24
CA CYS A 111 -14.08 11.32 8.71
C CYS A 111 -12.83 11.73 9.50
N VAL A 112 -11.94 10.77 9.69
CA VAL A 112 -10.60 10.97 10.22
C VAL A 112 -9.59 10.61 9.13
N PHE A 113 -8.84 11.58 8.67
CA PHE A 113 -7.72 11.38 7.76
C PHE A 113 -6.48 10.96 8.56
N VAL A 114 -5.94 9.80 8.28
CA VAL A 114 -4.73 9.29 8.93
C VAL A 114 -3.58 9.33 7.94
N SER A 115 -2.52 10.05 8.25
CA SER A 115 -1.35 10.16 7.39
C SER A 115 -0.11 10.60 8.17
N ALA A 116 1.04 9.99 7.87
CA ALA A 116 2.33 10.48 8.35
C ALA A 116 2.79 11.75 7.61
N THR A 117 2.23 12.01 6.43
CA THR A 117 2.60 13.11 5.51
C THR A 117 1.36 13.69 4.85
N PRO A 118 0.47 14.39 5.60
CA PRO A 118 -0.77 14.93 5.05
C PRO A 118 -0.54 15.83 3.83
N ALA A 119 -1.49 15.83 2.90
CA ALA A 119 -1.46 16.60 1.66
C ALA A 119 -2.22 17.93 1.78
N ALA A 120 -2.36 18.63 0.66
CA ALA A 120 -3.14 19.85 0.59
C ALA A 120 -4.63 19.59 0.89
N TYR A 121 -5.16 18.49 0.38
CA TYR A 121 -6.58 18.13 0.57
C TYR A 121 -6.94 18.04 2.06
N GLU A 122 -6.15 17.30 2.86
CA GLU A 122 -6.42 17.17 4.30
C GLU A 122 -6.30 18.51 5.02
N LYS A 123 -5.34 19.35 4.62
CA LYS A 123 -5.16 20.69 5.21
C LYS A 123 -6.32 21.64 4.93
N GLU A 124 -6.96 21.49 3.75
CA GLU A 124 -8.08 22.32 3.33
C GLU A 124 -9.43 21.85 3.88
N HIS A 125 -9.56 20.54 4.16
CA HIS A 125 -10.85 19.93 4.54
C HIS A 125 -10.94 19.50 6.01
N ALA A 126 -9.82 19.52 6.76
CA ALA A 126 -9.83 19.13 8.16
C ALA A 126 -10.17 20.32 9.07
N ASP A 127 -11.19 20.17 9.92
CA ASP A 127 -11.53 21.15 10.95
C ASP A 127 -10.50 21.17 12.08
N ASN A 128 -9.92 20.02 12.39
CA ASN A 128 -8.94 19.84 13.46
C ASN A 128 -7.76 18.99 13.00
N VAL A 129 -6.56 19.36 13.43
CA VAL A 129 -5.34 18.58 13.17
C VAL A 129 -4.72 18.16 14.49
N VAL A 130 -4.53 16.85 14.65
CA VAL A 130 -3.91 16.27 15.85
C VAL A 130 -2.67 15.49 15.44
N GLU A 131 -1.56 15.75 16.13
CA GLU A 131 -0.30 15.02 15.90
C GLU A 131 -0.09 13.92 16.93
N GLN A 132 0.10 12.69 16.46
CA GLN A 132 0.58 11.57 17.26
C GLN A 132 2.01 11.23 16.86
N VAL A 133 2.98 11.98 17.40
CA VAL A 133 4.41 11.83 17.09
C VAL A 133 5.09 10.84 18.03
N VAL A 134 4.62 10.75 19.26
CA VAL A 134 5.27 9.98 20.33
C VAL A 134 4.96 8.49 20.22
N ARG A 135 6.01 7.67 20.28
CA ARG A 135 5.93 6.20 20.29
C ARG A 135 6.10 5.65 21.71
N PRO A 136 5.21 4.77 22.20
CA PRO A 136 5.33 4.15 23.53
C PRO A 136 6.61 3.32 23.71
N THR A 137 7.18 2.80 22.60
CA THR A 137 8.45 2.04 22.61
C THR A 137 9.68 2.91 22.90
N GLY A 138 9.52 4.23 22.87
CA GLY A 138 10.64 5.18 23.01
C GLY A 138 11.54 5.27 21.78
N LEU A 139 11.26 4.52 20.69
CA LEU A 139 12.04 4.57 19.45
C LEU A 139 11.96 5.95 18.81
N VAL A 140 13.11 6.48 18.44
CA VAL A 140 13.25 7.80 17.80
C VAL A 140 13.31 7.67 16.29
N ASP A 141 12.98 8.76 15.59
CA ASP A 141 13.21 8.82 14.15
C ASP A 141 14.70 8.72 13.80
N PRO A 142 15.07 8.18 12.62
CA PRO A 142 16.48 7.98 12.27
C PRO A 142 17.29 9.27 12.27
N LEU A 143 18.58 9.15 12.56
CA LEU A 143 19.53 10.20 12.24
C LEU A 143 19.66 10.31 10.72
N VAL A 144 19.61 11.53 10.18
CA VAL A 144 19.72 11.77 8.74
C VAL A 144 21.06 12.45 8.45
N GLU A 145 21.82 11.88 7.56
CA GLU A 145 23.11 12.38 7.09
C GLU A 145 23.08 12.62 5.58
N VAL A 146 23.78 13.67 5.12
CA VAL A 146 23.93 13.96 3.67
C VAL A 146 25.37 13.73 3.30
N LEU A 147 25.60 12.84 2.33
CA LEU A 147 26.94 12.52 1.80
C LEU A 147 27.00 12.81 0.30
N PRO A 148 28.23 13.06 -0.25
CA PRO A 148 28.39 13.38 -1.67
C PRO A 148 27.91 12.27 -2.60
N ALA A 149 27.13 12.64 -3.65
CA ALA A 149 26.65 11.66 -4.63
C ALA A 149 27.78 11.08 -5.51
N ARG A 150 28.88 11.78 -5.67
CA ARG A 150 30.00 11.34 -6.53
C ARG A 150 30.65 10.04 -6.09
N THR A 151 30.67 9.75 -4.80
CA THR A 151 31.26 8.55 -4.18
C THR A 151 30.22 7.64 -3.56
N GLN A 152 28.95 7.82 -3.94
CA GLN A 152 27.83 7.16 -3.29
C GLN A 152 27.89 5.63 -3.28
N VAL A 153 28.41 5.01 -4.34
CA VAL A 153 28.47 3.55 -4.46
C VAL A 153 29.57 2.95 -3.58
N ASP A 154 30.74 3.56 -3.56
CA ASP A 154 31.88 3.09 -2.76
C ASP A 154 31.61 3.29 -1.26
N ASP A 155 31.08 4.46 -0.87
CA ASP A 155 30.71 4.74 0.51
C ASP A 155 29.59 3.81 0.96
N LEU A 156 28.53 3.63 0.14
CA LEU A 156 27.44 2.72 0.42
C LEU A 156 27.92 1.30 0.69
N LEU A 157 28.88 0.79 -0.09
CA LEU A 157 29.46 -0.55 0.14
C LEU A 157 30.11 -0.65 1.51
N GLY A 158 30.82 0.39 1.95
CA GLY A 158 31.40 0.50 3.28
C GLY A 158 30.32 0.48 4.38
N GLN A 159 29.29 1.30 4.23
CA GLN A 159 28.17 1.38 5.15
C GLN A 159 27.41 0.05 5.25
N ILE A 160 27.16 -0.62 4.12
CA ILE A 160 26.53 -1.95 4.09
C ILE A 160 27.36 -2.96 4.89
N LYS A 161 28.66 -3.06 4.63
CA LYS A 161 29.55 -4.00 5.34
C LYS A 161 29.54 -3.77 6.85
N ALA A 162 29.54 -2.52 7.29
CA ALA A 162 29.47 -2.17 8.70
C ALA A 162 28.14 -2.64 9.34
N ARG A 163 27.00 -2.45 8.65
CA ARG A 163 25.68 -2.88 9.18
C ARG A 163 25.51 -4.39 9.15
N VAL A 164 25.92 -5.05 8.08
CA VAL A 164 25.85 -6.51 7.94
C VAL A 164 26.68 -7.21 9.02
N SER A 165 27.84 -6.66 9.40
CA SER A 165 28.66 -7.20 10.50
C SER A 165 27.95 -7.19 11.86
N LEU A 166 26.96 -6.31 12.03
CA LEU A 166 26.10 -6.22 13.23
C LEU A 166 24.82 -7.07 13.12
N GLY A 167 24.63 -7.80 12.01
CA GLY A 167 23.43 -8.57 11.74
C GLY A 167 22.23 -7.74 11.33
N GLU A 168 22.43 -6.48 10.99
CA GLU A 168 21.37 -5.53 10.60
C GLU A 168 21.12 -5.57 9.09
N ARG A 169 19.97 -5.03 8.66
CA ARG A 169 19.54 -5.01 7.25
C ARG A 169 19.57 -3.60 6.69
N VAL A 170 19.74 -3.51 5.38
CA VAL A 170 19.88 -2.25 4.64
C VAL A 170 18.84 -2.16 3.53
N LEU A 171 18.18 -1.01 3.42
CA LEU A 171 17.36 -0.65 2.27
C LEU A 171 18.06 0.41 1.43
N VAL A 172 18.10 0.21 0.12
CA VAL A 172 18.70 1.17 -0.84
C VAL A 172 17.66 1.57 -1.87
N THR A 173 17.46 2.87 -2.07
CA THR A 173 16.55 3.37 -3.11
C THR A 173 17.29 4.04 -4.23
N THR A 174 16.95 3.65 -5.46
CA THR A 174 17.44 4.21 -6.71
C THR A 174 16.35 4.95 -7.47
N LEU A 175 16.69 5.63 -8.57
CA LEU A 175 15.71 6.36 -9.39
C LEU A 175 15.13 5.53 -10.53
N THR A 176 15.87 4.55 -11.04
CA THR A 176 15.48 3.76 -12.20
C THR A 176 15.71 2.27 -11.99
N LYS A 177 14.98 1.45 -12.76
CA LYS A 177 15.11 -0.01 -12.76
C LYS A 177 16.55 -0.42 -13.10
N ARG A 178 17.11 0.19 -14.15
CA ARG A 178 18.49 -0.08 -14.58
C ARG A 178 19.50 0.21 -13.48
N MET A 179 19.41 1.37 -12.80
CA MET A 179 20.30 1.66 -11.68
C MET A 179 20.17 0.64 -10.54
N ALA A 180 18.97 0.13 -10.29
CA ALA A 180 18.77 -0.90 -9.27
C ALA A 180 19.42 -2.22 -9.67
N GLU A 181 19.30 -2.61 -10.93
CA GLU A 181 19.92 -3.81 -11.50
C GLU A 181 21.45 -3.68 -11.45
N ASP A 182 22.01 -2.62 -12.06
CA ASP A 182 23.47 -2.36 -12.10
C ASP A 182 24.07 -2.33 -10.67
N LEU A 183 23.37 -1.71 -9.71
CA LEU A 183 23.83 -1.66 -8.32
C LEU A 183 23.76 -3.03 -7.65
N THR A 184 22.74 -3.82 -7.93
CA THR A 184 22.58 -5.17 -7.37
C THR A 184 23.72 -6.07 -7.86
N ASP A 185 24.04 -6.01 -9.15
CA ASP A 185 25.15 -6.78 -9.74
C ASP A 185 26.48 -6.36 -9.11
N PHE A 186 26.76 -5.06 -9.02
CA PHE A 186 27.97 -4.53 -8.38
C PHE A 186 28.11 -5.00 -6.93
N LEU A 187 27.05 -4.90 -6.12
CA LEU A 187 27.09 -5.32 -4.72
C LEU A 187 27.29 -6.84 -4.59
N SER A 188 26.67 -7.63 -5.46
CA SER A 188 26.82 -9.08 -5.52
C SER A 188 28.27 -9.49 -5.86
N GLU A 189 28.90 -8.85 -6.85
CA GLU A 189 30.29 -9.05 -7.21
C GLU A 189 31.27 -8.75 -6.06
N HIS A 190 30.86 -7.81 -5.16
CA HIS A 190 31.65 -7.45 -3.96
C HIS A 190 31.28 -8.29 -2.72
N GLY A 191 30.56 -9.40 -2.91
CA GLY A 191 30.26 -10.38 -1.86
C GLY A 191 29.14 -9.99 -0.93
N VAL A 192 28.29 -9.02 -1.28
CA VAL A 192 27.11 -8.64 -0.52
C VAL A 192 25.94 -9.51 -0.94
N LYS A 193 25.20 -10.07 0.03
CA LYS A 193 23.96 -10.76 -0.23
C LYS A 193 22.84 -9.74 -0.46
N VAL A 194 22.51 -9.51 -1.71
CA VAL A 194 21.60 -8.46 -2.15
C VAL A 194 20.48 -9.03 -3.02
N ARG A 195 19.29 -8.44 -2.91
CA ARG A 195 18.19 -8.63 -3.86
C ARG A 195 17.61 -7.28 -4.28
N TYR A 196 17.00 -7.22 -5.47
CA TYR A 196 16.28 -6.02 -5.86
C TYR A 196 14.77 -6.28 -5.97
N LEU A 197 14.00 -5.21 -5.76
CA LEU A 197 12.54 -5.23 -5.80
C LEU A 197 12.05 -4.23 -6.85
N HIS A 198 11.28 -4.70 -7.85
CA HIS A 198 10.69 -3.88 -8.89
C HIS A 198 9.17 -4.05 -8.99
N SER A 199 8.53 -3.25 -9.85
CA SER A 199 7.06 -3.19 -9.99
C SER A 199 6.45 -4.46 -10.60
N ASP A 200 7.23 -5.24 -11.35
CA ASP A 200 6.74 -6.40 -12.11
C ASP A 200 6.78 -7.70 -11.28
N ILE A 201 7.31 -7.64 -10.05
CA ILE A 201 7.29 -8.76 -9.10
C ILE A 201 5.88 -8.92 -8.55
N ASP A 202 5.37 -10.13 -8.59
CA ASP A 202 4.03 -10.40 -8.08
C ASP A 202 3.93 -10.27 -6.55
N THR A 203 2.70 -10.26 -6.03
CA THR A 203 2.48 -10.01 -4.60
C THR A 203 3.03 -11.13 -3.72
N VAL A 204 2.98 -12.37 -4.18
CA VAL A 204 3.46 -13.54 -3.41
C VAL A 204 4.99 -13.50 -3.31
N GLU A 205 5.67 -13.36 -4.45
CA GLU A 205 7.12 -13.25 -4.51
C GLU A 205 7.63 -12.05 -3.68
N ARG A 206 6.90 -10.92 -3.73
CA ARG A 206 7.24 -9.75 -2.89
C ARG A 206 7.21 -10.07 -1.40
N VAL A 207 6.21 -10.81 -0.93
CA VAL A 207 6.11 -11.19 0.48
C VAL A 207 7.25 -12.14 0.85
N GLU A 208 7.61 -13.06 -0.02
CA GLU A 208 8.76 -13.96 0.17
C GLU A 208 10.09 -13.20 0.26
N ILE A 209 10.32 -12.24 -0.64
CA ILE A 209 11.53 -11.39 -0.61
C ILE A 209 11.63 -10.64 0.73
N LEU A 210 10.52 -10.06 1.20
CA LEU A 210 10.52 -9.34 2.47
C LEU A 210 10.73 -10.26 3.68
N ARG A 211 10.16 -11.45 3.65
CA ARG A 211 10.40 -12.49 4.66
C ARG A 211 11.86 -12.92 4.68
N ASP A 212 12.45 -13.18 3.53
CA ASP A 212 13.84 -13.60 3.38
C ASP A 212 14.81 -12.52 3.87
N LEU A 213 14.53 -11.23 3.61
CA LEU A 213 15.29 -10.12 4.18
C LEU A 213 15.24 -10.14 5.72
N ARG A 214 14.07 -10.34 6.30
CA ARG A 214 13.90 -10.42 7.76
C ARG A 214 14.60 -11.62 8.39
N LEU A 215 14.55 -12.78 7.71
CA LEU A 215 15.25 -13.98 8.13
C LEU A 215 16.77 -13.92 7.95
N GLY A 216 17.27 -12.94 7.17
CA GLY A 216 18.69 -12.80 6.91
C GLY A 216 19.24 -13.74 5.84
N THR A 217 18.40 -14.26 4.99
CA THR A 217 18.82 -15.00 3.79
C THR A 217 19.67 -14.10 2.89
N PHE A 218 19.33 -12.82 2.85
CA PHE A 218 20.14 -11.75 2.26
C PHE A 218 20.08 -10.49 3.15
N ASP A 219 20.98 -9.53 2.93
CA ASP A 219 21.22 -8.43 3.86
C ASP A 219 20.76 -7.08 3.32
N VAL A 220 20.72 -6.93 1.99
CA VAL A 220 20.43 -5.66 1.32
C VAL A 220 19.28 -5.81 0.34
N LEU A 221 18.29 -4.93 0.45
CA LEU A 221 17.23 -4.82 -0.53
C LEU A 221 17.37 -3.51 -1.30
N VAL A 222 17.53 -3.61 -2.61
CA VAL A 222 17.59 -2.48 -3.54
C VAL A 222 16.24 -2.32 -4.23
N GLY A 223 15.75 -1.10 -4.40
CA GLY A 223 14.52 -0.87 -5.15
C GLY A 223 14.31 0.57 -5.56
N ILE A 224 13.41 0.78 -6.51
CA ILE A 224 13.07 2.12 -7.02
C ILE A 224 12.13 2.84 -6.05
N ASN A 225 11.06 2.16 -5.69
CA ASN A 225 10.03 2.66 -4.81
C ASN A 225 9.74 1.66 -3.69
N LEU A 226 10.60 1.68 -2.68
CA LEU A 226 10.41 0.88 -1.46
C LEU A 226 9.40 1.50 -0.50
N LEU A 227 8.69 2.54 -0.95
CA LEU A 227 7.77 3.35 -0.14
C LEU A 227 6.38 2.75 -0.02
N ARG A 228 6.06 1.72 -0.82
CA ARG A 228 4.71 1.16 -0.79
C ARG A 228 4.37 0.71 0.61
N GLU A 229 3.15 1.02 1.01
CA GLU A 229 2.56 0.74 2.30
C GLU A 229 2.78 -0.73 2.69
N GLY A 230 2.83 -1.01 4.00
CA GLY A 230 2.94 -2.38 4.50
C GLY A 230 4.37 -2.92 4.70
N LEU A 231 5.43 -2.13 4.48
CA LEU A 231 6.79 -2.54 4.85
C LEU A 231 7.04 -2.32 6.34
N ASP A 232 6.99 -3.39 7.10
CA ASP A 232 7.31 -3.43 8.52
C ASP A 232 8.51 -4.33 8.76
N ILE A 233 9.72 -3.76 8.71
CA ILE A 233 11.00 -4.48 8.81
C ILE A 233 11.83 -3.86 9.92
N PRO A 234 11.61 -4.27 11.19
CA PRO A 234 12.37 -3.72 12.33
C PRO A 234 13.86 -4.05 12.29
N GLU A 235 14.28 -5.02 11.49
CA GLU A 235 15.67 -5.41 11.30
C GLU A 235 16.48 -4.39 10.47
N VAL A 236 15.80 -3.47 9.76
CA VAL A 236 16.44 -2.44 8.94
C VAL A 236 16.95 -1.31 9.82
N SER A 237 18.26 -1.14 9.86
CA SER A 237 18.93 -0.05 10.56
C SER A 237 19.39 1.08 9.63
N LEU A 238 19.67 0.77 8.36
CA LEU A 238 20.13 1.77 7.39
C LEU A 238 19.18 1.87 6.21
N VAL A 239 18.83 3.10 5.87
CA VAL A 239 18.17 3.46 4.62
C VAL A 239 19.10 4.38 3.83
N ALA A 240 19.48 3.96 2.65
CA ALA A 240 20.32 4.75 1.74
C ALA A 240 19.50 5.23 0.55
N ILE A 241 19.53 6.53 0.29
CA ILE A 241 18.80 7.17 -0.81
C ILE A 241 19.82 7.74 -1.80
N LEU A 242 20.00 7.06 -2.92
CA LEU A 242 20.93 7.49 -3.97
C LEU A 242 20.33 8.65 -4.77
N ASP A 243 21.17 9.54 -5.25
CA ASP A 243 20.76 10.70 -6.04
C ASP A 243 19.56 11.45 -5.40
N ALA A 244 19.67 11.76 -4.11
CA ALA A 244 18.59 12.39 -3.37
C ALA A 244 18.28 13.82 -3.81
N ASP A 245 19.21 14.48 -4.51
CA ASP A 245 19.08 15.81 -5.08
C ASP A 245 18.41 15.87 -6.46
N LYS A 246 18.07 14.72 -7.04
CA LYS A 246 17.33 14.66 -8.30
C LYS A 246 15.86 14.82 -8.04
N GLU A 247 15.37 16.04 -8.06
CA GLU A 247 13.98 16.36 -7.79
C GLU A 247 13.01 15.59 -8.68
N GLY A 248 11.90 15.16 -8.10
CA GLY A 248 10.86 14.39 -8.77
C GLY A 248 9.95 13.70 -7.77
N PHE A 249 8.98 12.95 -8.25
CA PHE A 249 8.01 12.25 -7.41
C PHE A 249 8.66 11.36 -6.33
N LEU A 250 9.73 10.62 -6.70
CA LEU A 250 10.45 9.71 -5.80
C LEU A 250 11.38 10.43 -4.81
N ARG A 251 11.63 11.71 -4.98
CA ARG A 251 12.49 12.55 -4.13
C ARG A 251 11.74 13.77 -3.60
N SER A 252 10.42 13.74 -3.64
CA SER A 252 9.58 14.74 -2.97
C SER A 252 9.75 14.64 -1.45
N GLU A 253 9.50 15.73 -0.74
CA GLU A 253 9.51 15.78 0.73
C GLU A 253 8.82 14.57 1.37
N ARG A 254 7.58 14.25 0.92
CA ARG A 254 6.80 13.12 1.43
C ARG A 254 7.48 11.78 1.18
N SER A 255 7.97 11.57 -0.04
CA SER A 255 8.68 10.35 -0.40
C SER A 255 9.94 10.16 0.46
N LEU A 256 10.68 11.24 0.71
CA LEU A 256 11.88 11.21 1.56
C LEU A 256 11.52 10.89 3.02
N ILE A 257 10.52 11.56 3.61
CA ILE A 257 10.06 11.29 4.98
C ILE A 257 9.62 9.82 5.13
N GLN A 258 8.85 9.31 4.20
CA GLN A 258 8.36 7.92 4.19
C GLN A 258 9.51 6.92 4.09
N THR A 259 10.49 7.19 3.22
CA THR A 259 11.66 6.31 3.04
C THR A 259 12.55 6.32 4.28
N ILE A 260 12.91 7.49 4.78
CA ILE A 260 13.68 7.68 6.02
C ILE A 260 13.01 6.93 7.18
N GLY A 261 11.69 7.05 7.30
CA GLY A 261 10.89 6.42 8.34
C GLY A 261 10.96 4.88 8.37
N ARG A 262 11.44 4.22 7.29
CA ARG A 262 11.61 2.75 7.29
C ARG A 262 12.66 2.27 8.29
N ALA A 263 13.65 3.09 8.62
CA ALA A 263 14.63 2.78 9.67
C ALA A 263 14.18 3.19 11.10
N ALA A 264 13.01 3.81 11.26
CA ALA A 264 12.54 4.33 12.55
C ALA A 264 12.13 3.25 13.58
N ARG A 265 12.13 1.97 13.21
CA ARG A 265 11.80 0.84 14.08
C ARG A 265 13.03 0.13 14.65
N ASN A 266 14.21 0.54 14.23
CA ASN A 266 15.49 0.05 14.71
C ASN A 266 16.11 1.04 15.70
N LEU A 267 16.75 0.53 16.76
CA LEU A 267 17.47 1.36 17.73
C LEU A 267 18.62 2.15 17.08
N ASN A 268 19.27 1.53 16.11
CA ASN A 268 20.39 2.08 15.34
C ASN A 268 19.94 2.74 14.04
N GLY A 269 18.66 3.17 13.98
CA GLY A 269 18.06 3.74 12.77
C GLY A 269 18.83 4.92 12.22
N HIS A 270 19.29 4.81 10.97
CA HIS A 270 20.08 5.80 10.26
C HIS A 270 19.59 5.93 8.81
N ALA A 271 19.61 7.14 8.27
CA ALA A 271 19.29 7.39 6.87
C ALA A 271 20.41 8.23 6.24
N ILE A 272 20.88 7.80 5.08
CA ILE A 272 21.90 8.53 4.30
C ILE A 272 21.24 9.01 3.00
N LEU A 273 21.33 10.31 2.77
CA LEU A 273 20.93 10.97 1.54
C LEU A 273 22.19 11.28 0.72
N TYR A 274 22.42 10.56 -0.36
CA TYR A 274 23.52 10.88 -1.25
C TYR A 274 23.13 11.99 -2.21
N ALA A 275 23.76 13.14 -2.07
CA ALA A 275 23.43 14.35 -2.81
C ALA A 275 24.64 15.27 -2.92
N ASP A 276 24.81 15.93 -4.08
CA ASP A 276 25.81 17.00 -4.26
C ASP A 276 25.29 18.36 -3.83
N ARG A 277 23.97 18.51 -3.70
CA ARG A 277 23.31 19.72 -3.19
C ARG A 277 22.08 19.36 -2.36
N ILE A 278 21.79 20.18 -1.37
CA ILE A 278 20.54 20.03 -0.59
C ILE A 278 19.42 20.76 -1.34
N THR A 279 18.36 20.03 -1.69
CA THR A 279 17.16 20.59 -2.30
C THR A 279 16.14 21.02 -1.25
N ASP A 280 15.15 21.83 -1.63
CA ASP A 280 14.07 22.25 -0.71
C ASP A 280 13.28 21.05 -0.15
N SER A 281 13.08 20.01 -0.96
CA SER A 281 12.42 18.78 -0.54
C SER A 281 13.24 18.00 0.49
N MET A 282 14.55 17.94 0.33
CA MET A 282 15.47 17.33 1.30
C MET A 282 15.49 18.14 2.59
N GLN A 283 15.61 19.47 2.49
CA GLN A 283 15.64 20.35 3.65
C GLN A 283 14.40 20.15 4.54
N ARG A 284 13.21 20.22 3.94
CA ARG A 284 11.95 20.03 4.69
C ARG A 284 11.82 18.62 5.28
N ALA A 285 12.25 17.59 4.55
CA ALA A 285 12.23 16.22 5.06
C ALA A 285 13.17 16.02 6.26
N MET A 286 14.38 16.60 6.22
CA MET A 286 15.33 16.53 7.31
C MET A 286 14.86 17.34 8.54
N GLU A 287 14.30 18.52 8.32
CA GLU A 287 13.75 19.36 9.39
C GLU A 287 12.61 18.64 10.11
N GLU A 288 11.66 18.07 9.36
CA GLU A 288 10.54 17.34 9.95
C GLU A 288 10.98 16.07 10.69
N THR A 289 11.92 15.32 10.13
CA THR A 289 12.48 14.14 10.80
C THR A 289 13.20 14.53 12.09
N SER A 290 13.99 15.62 12.07
CA SER A 290 14.69 16.14 13.23
C SER A 290 13.72 16.66 14.31
N ARG A 291 12.65 17.34 13.90
CA ARG A 291 11.58 17.81 14.80
C ARG A 291 10.92 16.63 15.53
N ARG A 292 10.54 15.61 14.80
CA ARG A 292 9.92 14.39 15.38
C ARG A 292 10.87 13.68 16.33
N ARG A 293 12.14 13.54 15.92
CA ARG A 293 13.19 12.95 16.75
C ARG A 293 13.38 13.71 18.06
N ALA A 294 13.49 15.03 18.02
CA ALA A 294 13.65 15.86 19.20
C ALA A 294 12.45 15.73 20.15
N LYS A 295 11.21 15.75 19.63
CA LYS A 295 9.98 15.59 20.41
C LYS A 295 9.94 14.24 21.13
N GLN A 296 10.33 13.16 20.44
CA GLN A 296 10.40 11.82 21.03
C GLN A 296 11.48 11.72 22.10
N LEU A 297 12.68 12.28 21.85
CA LEU A 297 13.76 12.28 22.82
C LEU A 297 13.38 13.01 24.11
N GLN A 298 12.77 14.20 23.98
CA GLN A 298 12.27 14.96 25.12
C GLN A 298 11.24 14.16 25.90
N PHE A 299 10.27 13.57 25.23
CA PHE A 299 9.27 12.74 25.88
C PHE A 299 9.89 11.54 26.63
N ASN A 300 10.89 10.90 26.04
CA ASN A 300 11.59 9.78 26.68
C ASN A 300 12.28 10.24 27.98
N ILE A 301 12.93 11.40 27.96
CA ILE A 301 13.60 11.99 29.15
C ILE A 301 12.56 12.31 30.22
N ASP A 302 11.49 13.02 29.86
CA ASP A 302 10.46 13.48 30.79
C ASP A 302 9.71 12.31 31.49
N ASN A 303 9.61 11.17 30.80
CA ASN A 303 8.90 9.98 31.30
C ASN A 303 9.82 8.83 31.72
N GLY A 304 11.15 9.02 31.72
CA GLY A 304 12.12 7.97 32.07
C GLY A 304 12.06 6.73 31.17
N ILE A 305 11.69 6.92 29.89
CA ILE A 305 11.53 5.80 28.92
C ILE A 305 12.87 5.48 28.28
N THR A 306 13.29 4.23 28.39
CA THR A 306 14.41 3.67 27.62
C THR A 306 13.87 3.05 26.34
N ALA A 307 14.39 3.49 25.19
CA ALA A 307 13.98 2.95 23.89
C ALA A 307 14.23 1.45 23.80
N ARG A 308 13.24 0.71 23.27
CA ARG A 308 13.31 -0.75 23.10
C ARG A 308 13.06 -1.09 21.66
N GLY A 309 13.92 -1.95 21.07
CA GLY A 309 13.73 -2.48 19.74
C GLY A 309 12.45 -3.31 19.63
N VAL A 310 11.78 -3.19 18.50
CA VAL A 310 10.60 -4.01 18.20
C VAL A 310 11.08 -5.37 17.68
N GLN A 311 10.67 -6.45 18.35
CA GLN A 311 10.85 -7.81 17.85
C GLN A 311 9.50 -8.31 17.35
N LYS A 312 9.42 -8.68 16.09
CA LYS A 312 8.21 -9.21 15.47
C LYS A 312 8.52 -10.60 14.90
N ALA A 313 7.76 -11.60 15.32
CA ALA A 313 7.89 -12.94 14.77
C ALA A 313 7.70 -12.93 13.26
N VAL A 314 8.54 -13.65 12.52
CA VAL A 314 8.38 -13.88 11.10
C VAL A 314 7.43 -15.07 10.95
N ARG A 315 6.19 -14.80 10.50
CA ARG A 315 5.19 -15.86 10.27
C ARG A 315 5.35 -16.40 8.85
N GLU A 316 5.16 -17.70 8.68
CA GLU A 316 5.04 -18.28 7.35
C GLU A 316 3.69 -17.89 6.72
N LEU A 317 3.68 -17.68 5.40
CA LEU A 317 2.44 -17.40 4.66
C LEU A 317 1.40 -18.51 4.85
N ILE A 318 1.88 -19.75 4.99
CA ILE A 318 1.06 -20.95 5.17
C ILE A 318 0.39 -20.98 6.56
N ASP A 319 1.03 -20.46 7.60
CA ASP A 319 0.46 -20.42 8.95
C ASP A 319 -0.79 -19.54 9.05
N GLY A 320 -0.94 -18.54 8.18
CA GLY A 320 -2.12 -17.69 8.11
C GLY A 320 -3.29 -18.33 7.33
N ILE A 321 -3.00 -19.31 6.46
CA ILE A 321 -4.00 -20.00 5.62
C ILE A 321 -4.45 -21.30 6.33
N VAL A 322 -3.58 -21.88 7.13
CA VAL A 322 -3.78 -23.20 7.83
C VAL A 322 -3.99 -23.02 9.33
N ALA A 323 -4.10 -21.81 9.85
CA ALA A 323 -4.56 -21.66 11.23
C ALA A 323 -5.92 -22.37 11.33
N PRO A 324 -6.06 -23.46 12.09
CA PRO A 324 -7.36 -24.07 12.27
C PRO A 324 -8.25 -22.97 12.84
N VAL A 325 -9.31 -22.65 12.11
CA VAL A 325 -10.39 -21.84 12.66
C VAL A 325 -10.74 -22.56 13.96
N GLN A 326 -10.50 -21.92 15.11
CA GLN A 326 -10.89 -22.50 16.37
C GLN A 326 -12.42 -22.66 16.27
N HIS A 327 -12.86 -23.92 16.13
CA HIS A 327 -14.27 -24.29 16.01
C HIS A 327 -15.12 -23.63 17.09
N ASP A 328 -14.54 -23.44 18.29
CA ASP A 328 -15.18 -22.81 19.43
C ASP A 328 -15.62 -21.35 19.22
N ALA A 329 -14.89 -20.59 18.37
CA ALA A 329 -15.26 -19.20 18.07
C ALA A 329 -16.37 -19.09 17.01
N LEU A 330 -16.49 -20.09 16.12
CA LEU A 330 -17.55 -20.17 15.12
C LEU A 330 -18.88 -20.68 15.73
N GLU A 331 -18.81 -21.63 16.66
CA GLU A 331 -19.99 -22.13 17.38
C GLU A 331 -20.62 -21.02 18.26
N ALA A 332 -19.79 -20.12 18.82
CA ALA A 332 -20.29 -18.99 19.61
C ALA A 332 -20.94 -17.88 18.77
N ALA A 333 -20.65 -17.82 17.48
CA ALA A 333 -21.18 -16.79 16.56
C ALA A 333 -22.45 -17.21 15.81
N VAL A 334 -22.79 -18.49 15.80
CA VAL A 334 -23.99 -19.02 15.12
C VAL A 334 -25.09 -19.27 16.13
N PRO A 335 -26.27 -18.61 16.00
CA PRO A 335 -27.40 -18.91 16.88
C PRO A 335 -27.76 -20.39 16.84
N ALA A 336 -28.02 -20.99 18.00
CA ALA A 336 -28.28 -22.43 18.16
C ALA A 336 -29.46 -22.96 17.32
N GLU A 337 -30.30 -22.09 16.84
CA GLU A 337 -31.44 -22.41 15.94
C GLU A 337 -30.97 -22.83 14.54
N PHE A 338 -29.84 -22.32 14.06
CA PHE A 338 -29.29 -22.63 12.75
C PHE A 338 -28.47 -23.94 12.70
N LEU A 339 -28.04 -24.43 13.85
CA LEU A 339 -27.27 -25.69 13.94
C LEU A 339 -28.11 -26.95 13.67
N LYS A 340 -29.44 -26.82 13.62
CA LYS A 340 -30.38 -27.94 13.38
C LYS A 340 -30.80 -28.12 11.93
N ASP A 341 -30.46 -27.18 11.05
CA ASP A 341 -30.81 -27.23 9.62
C ASP A 341 -29.51 -27.27 8.77
N GLU A 342 -29.23 -28.47 8.24
CA GLU A 342 -28.03 -28.73 7.44
C GLU A 342 -27.93 -27.85 6.17
N LYS A 343 -29.09 -27.42 5.61
CA LYS A 343 -29.13 -26.52 4.45
C LYS A 343 -28.85 -25.06 4.87
N ALA A 344 -29.35 -24.62 6.00
CA ALA A 344 -29.07 -23.29 6.53
C ALA A 344 -27.59 -23.16 6.94
N LEU A 345 -27.00 -24.23 7.48
CA LEU A 345 -25.56 -24.29 7.79
C LEU A 345 -24.70 -24.20 6.52
N ALA A 346 -25.07 -24.90 5.46
CA ALA A 346 -24.35 -24.87 4.17
C ALA A 346 -24.40 -23.47 3.52
N VAL A 347 -25.52 -22.77 3.59
CA VAL A 347 -25.68 -21.39 3.10
C VAL A 347 -24.84 -20.41 3.94
N SER A 348 -24.85 -20.55 5.25
CA SER A 348 -24.04 -19.73 6.15
C SER A 348 -22.53 -19.96 5.90
N TYR A 349 -22.11 -21.21 5.70
CA TYR A 349 -20.72 -21.57 5.42
C TYR A 349 -20.24 -21.03 4.07
N THR A 350 -21.07 -21.05 3.04
CA THR A 350 -20.74 -20.48 1.71
C THR A 350 -20.65 -18.94 1.74
N HIS A 351 -21.40 -18.26 2.60
CA HIS A 351 -21.30 -16.82 2.76
C HIS A 351 -20.10 -16.37 3.61
N LEU A 352 -19.64 -17.19 4.55
CA LEU A 352 -18.47 -16.91 5.39
C LEU A 352 -17.13 -17.30 4.74
N THR A 353 -17.16 -18.20 3.75
CA THR A 353 -15.94 -18.74 3.11
C THR A 353 -15.80 -18.34 1.64
N LEU A 354 -16.40 -17.22 1.21
CA LEU A 354 -16.12 -16.69 -0.14
C LEU A 354 -14.62 -16.41 -0.24
N PRO A 355 -13.86 -17.14 -1.06
CA PRO A 355 -12.46 -16.85 -1.26
C PRO A 355 -12.37 -15.47 -1.92
N THR A 356 -11.72 -14.54 -1.25
CA THR A 356 -11.20 -13.35 -1.90
C THR A 356 -10.11 -13.80 -2.85
N THR A 357 -10.48 -14.22 -4.05
CA THR A 357 -9.52 -14.39 -5.12
C THR A 357 -9.00 -12.99 -5.48
N PRO A 358 -7.69 -12.75 -5.41
CA PRO A 358 -7.13 -11.52 -5.92
C PRO A 358 -7.34 -11.52 -7.43
N TYR A 359 -8.11 -10.57 -7.94
CA TYR A 359 -8.20 -10.36 -9.37
C TYR A 359 -6.90 -9.75 -9.86
N VAL A 360 -6.29 -10.43 -10.80
CA VAL A 360 -5.25 -9.95 -11.71
C VAL A 360 -5.72 -8.75 -12.53
#